data_e09671d4d4bd3900372356a82126eb63
#
_entry.id   e09671d4d4bd3900372356a82126eb63
#
_cell.length_a   1.000
_cell.length_b   1.000
_cell.length_c   1.000
_cell.angle_alpha   90.00
_cell.angle_beta   90.00
_cell.angle_gamma   90.00
#
_symmetry.space_group_name_H-M   'P 1'
#
loop_
_entity.id
_entity.type
_entity.pdbx_description
1 polymer ?
#
loop_
_entity_poly.entity_id
_entity_poly.type
_entity_poly.pdbx_seq_one_letter_code
_entity_poly.pdbx_strand_id
1 'polypeptide(L)'
;MIKNTDKIKKIPFSAIILLILISVLLMSSKNMIMSSASYPYATKITSANAVVSASDVSDSKTYNEEISLPHTFKHLDARTPVTVITHVSLKADDQIFIKTVYSPAKVYLDGDLIYEFGKSENYPAFMKDPATELYMISTDGYTGDTELRIEYLSPVTRSSLTIYPPIYGAYKSLFFTLLNTYKWSFLIALLELCAGILFVFISILLLYYDKDVCKMIFHFGFFSFMVGIWSIGECNYTGVIIKNPTLLYLCAFIGLFSQMIPLLHFCKSAVGFKNPRPIIIVAEIITILDILACILQLSGTLAFSQSMYVFHIILPITLCFLTAYIAYEFVHNQNNRAKRLMVPVGILAVASCAEIINYLTKIMSSLSLLSQIGTIIFIVIMGNIMGLNISDMVKMKKENEKLVFDVNLLENSLAEQKKYNTMITRNEEITRKQRHDLRHQLVVIKELAKDTNPTLTEYLDSLIHSIPHAPKKYCENKAVNSIISHYGAICANESIALETKLNVPESEDSVLDNDLCLVFGNLIENAIEACRRQDNDGCFIRLNADIRYKTLIITMDNSFDGHFKIRDGKYLSSKRNDFGIGLSSIQSVAQKYGGDTEFVAKNGVFQSSLYFQIYTHSIK
;
A
#
# COMPACT_ATOMS: atom_id res chain seq x y z
N MET A 1 -20.27 -28.36 -1.86
CA MET A 1 -21.29 -27.29 -1.82
C MET A 1 -20.74 -26.07 -1.07
N ILE A 2 -19.63 -25.49 -1.52
CA ILE A 2 -19.07 -24.19 -1.04
C ILE A 2 -18.35 -23.58 -2.23
N LYS A 3 -19.11 -22.99 -3.16
CA LYS A 3 -18.60 -22.20 -4.30
C LYS A 3 -19.65 -21.16 -4.67
N ASN A 4 -19.85 -20.12 -3.84
CA ASN A 4 -20.60 -18.92 -4.26
C ASN A 4 -20.57 -17.77 -3.24
N THR A 5 -19.46 -17.50 -2.56
CA THR A 5 -19.35 -16.30 -1.67
C THR A 5 -18.40 -15.21 -2.18
N ASP A 6 -17.82 -15.34 -3.39
CA ASP A 6 -16.80 -14.40 -3.87
C ASP A 6 -17.31 -13.36 -4.90
N LYS A 7 -18.61 -13.07 -4.93
CA LYS A 7 -19.16 -12.00 -5.77
C LYS A 7 -19.81 -10.85 -5.01
N ILE A 8 -19.36 -10.52 -3.82
CA ILE A 8 -19.57 -9.18 -3.29
C ILE A 8 -18.57 -8.29 -4.05
N LYS A 9 -19.02 -7.64 -5.12
CA LYS A 9 -18.28 -6.56 -5.79
C LYS A 9 -17.93 -5.56 -4.69
N LYS A 10 -16.66 -5.54 -4.26
CA LYS A 10 -16.16 -4.56 -3.29
C LYS A 10 -16.47 -3.19 -3.88
N ILE A 11 -17.43 -2.48 -3.31
CA ILE A 11 -17.74 -1.11 -3.68
C ILE A 11 -16.44 -0.33 -3.49
N PRO A 12 -15.85 0.29 -4.52
CA PRO A 12 -14.62 1.03 -4.34
C PRO A 12 -14.87 2.15 -3.33
N PHE A 13 -13.87 2.39 -2.46
CA PHE A 13 -13.96 3.43 -1.41
C PHE A 13 -14.36 4.80 -1.96
N SER A 14 -13.92 5.12 -3.19
CA SER A 14 -14.38 6.29 -3.95
C SER A 14 -15.88 6.31 -4.21
N ALA A 15 -16.50 5.17 -4.45
CA ALA A 15 -17.95 5.10 -4.64
C ALA A 15 -18.69 5.31 -3.33
N ILE A 16 -18.14 4.92 -2.19
CA ILE A 16 -18.72 5.21 -0.87
C ILE A 16 -18.62 6.71 -0.58
N ILE A 17 -17.45 7.33 -0.79
CA ILE A 17 -17.29 8.80 -0.65
C ILE A 17 -18.20 9.53 -1.65
N LEU A 18 -18.24 9.09 -2.91
CA LEU A 18 -19.10 9.69 -3.91
C LEU A 18 -20.59 9.52 -3.57
N LEU A 19 -21.01 8.37 -3.03
CA LEU A 19 -22.37 8.13 -2.54
C LEU A 19 -22.71 9.00 -1.32
N ILE A 20 -21.78 9.17 -0.39
CA ILE A 20 -21.94 10.10 0.74
C ILE A 20 -22.03 11.52 0.21
N LEU A 21 -21.16 11.93 -0.70
CA LEU A 21 -21.18 13.25 -1.35
C LEU A 21 -22.49 13.50 -2.08
N ILE A 22 -22.94 12.55 -2.89
CA ILE A 22 -24.23 12.61 -3.62
C ILE A 22 -25.41 12.60 -2.65
N SER A 23 -25.40 11.78 -1.60
CA SER A 23 -26.49 11.74 -0.62
C SER A 23 -26.59 13.04 0.20
N VAL A 24 -25.45 13.61 0.61
CA VAL A 24 -25.38 14.93 1.27
C VAL A 24 -25.83 16.04 0.31
N LEU A 25 -25.43 15.99 -0.97
CA LEU A 25 -25.87 16.88 -2.03
C LEU A 25 -27.38 16.79 -2.27
N LEU A 26 -27.92 15.58 -2.37
CA LEU A 26 -29.35 15.34 -2.59
C LEU A 26 -30.19 15.74 -1.35
N MET A 27 -29.72 15.46 -0.13
CA MET A 27 -30.36 15.91 1.11
C MET A 27 -30.38 17.45 1.20
N SER A 28 -29.25 18.09 0.90
CA SER A 28 -29.15 19.55 0.88
C SER A 28 -30.02 20.17 -0.18
N SER A 29 -30.13 19.59 -1.39
CA SER A 29 -30.98 20.11 -2.47
C SER A 29 -32.49 19.96 -2.15
N LYS A 30 -32.89 18.81 -1.60
CA LYS A 30 -34.31 18.52 -1.31
C LYS A 30 -34.88 19.40 -0.19
N ASN A 31 -34.10 19.60 0.87
CA ASN A 31 -34.51 20.52 1.96
C ASN A 31 -34.50 22.00 1.54
N MET A 32 -33.66 22.35 0.56
CA MET A 32 -33.54 23.71 0.03
C MET A 32 -34.69 24.11 -0.88
N ILE A 33 -35.22 23.20 -1.69
CA ILE A 33 -36.39 23.45 -2.55
C ILE A 33 -37.64 23.62 -1.71
N MET A 34 -37.74 22.92 -0.58
CA MET A 34 -38.89 23.09 0.35
C MET A 34 -38.78 24.32 1.24
N SER A 35 -37.57 24.82 1.56
CA SER A 35 -37.37 25.96 2.45
C SER A 35 -37.40 27.31 1.73
N SER A 36 -36.98 27.38 0.47
CA SER A 36 -36.95 28.62 -0.31
C SER A 36 -38.34 29.21 -0.60
N ALA A 37 -39.38 28.38 -0.56
CA ALA A 37 -40.75 28.84 -0.74
C ALA A 37 -41.38 29.50 0.52
N SER A 38 -40.77 29.34 1.70
CA SER A 38 -41.37 29.74 2.98
C SER A 38 -40.66 30.90 3.68
N TYR A 39 -39.45 31.29 3.28
CA TYR A 39 -38.69 32.36 3.92
C TYR A 39 -38.25 33.41 2.90
N PRO A 40 -38.63 34.68 3.03
CA PRO A 40 -38.11 35.75 2.19
C PRO A 40 -36.59 35.87 2.39
N TYR A 41 -35.88 36.13 1.30
CA TYR A 41 -34.43 36.35 1.36
C TYR A 41 -34.12 37.55 2.26
N ALA A 42 -33.02 37.45 3.03
CA ALA A 42 -32.50 38.59 3.77
C ALA A 42 -32.00 39.67 2.80
N THR A 43 -32.16 40.91 3.16
CA THR A 43 -31.79 42.05 2.33
C THR A 43 -30.30 42.34 2.47
N LYS A 44 -29.60 42.42 1.34
CA LYS A 44 -28.19 42.77 1.28
C LYS A 44 -28.02 44.25 0.94
N ILE A 45 -27.21 44.95 1.72
CA ILE A 45 -26.90 46.36 1.49
C ILE A 45 -25.80 46.43 0.42
N THR A 46 -26.07 47.06 -0.71
CA THR A 46 -25.16 47.13 -1.86
C THR A 46 -24.46 48.46 -2.02
N SER A 47 -24.96 49.53 -1.37
CA SER A 47 -24.35 50.86 -1.35
C SER A 47 -24.46 51.49 0.02
N ALA A 48 -23.55 52.36 0.35
CA ALA A 48 -23.52 53.12 1.60
C ALA A 48 -22.63 54.36 1.44
N ASN A 49 -22.86 55.36 2.32
CA ASN A 49 -21.99 56.53 2.41
C ASN A 49 -20.81 56.22 3.33
N ALA A 50 -19.59 56.42 2.86
CA ALA A 50 -18.39 56.22 3.65
C ALA A 50 -17.69 57.55 3.98
N VAL A 51 -17.37 57.70 5.25
CA VAL A 51 -16.60 58.83 5.77
C VAL A 51 -15.26 58.34 6.28
N VAL A 52 -14.18 58.79 5.67
CA VAL A 52 -12.81 58.49 6.11
C VAL A 52 -12.23 59.69 6.82
N SER A 53 -11.90 59.55 8.09
CA SER A 53 -11.26 60.62 8.88
C SER A 53 -9.72 60.43 8.81
N ALA A 54 -9.03 61.33 8.07
CA ALA A 54 -7.58 61.31 8.06
C ALA A 54 -7.02 61.85 9.39
N SER A 55 -6.03 61.17 9.93
CA SER A 55 -5.42 61.49 11.23
C SER A 55 -4.32 62.55 11.20
N ASP A 56 -4.11 63.27 10.05
CA ASP A 56 -3.09 64.31 9.96
C ASP A 56 -3.53 65.60 10.65
N VAL A 57 -2.69 66.08 11.58
CA VAL A 57 -2.89 67.12 12.57
C VAL A 57 -3.15 68.54 11.97
N SER A 58 -3.09 68.71 10.64
CA SER A 58 -3.21 70.03 10.01
C SER A 58 -4.35 70.21 8.99
N ASP A 59 -4.96 69.16 8.48
CA ASP A 59 -6.09 69.22 7.57
C ASP A 59 -6.99 67.99 7.70
N SER A 60 -8.07 68.07 8.48
CA SER A 60 -9.12 67.05 8.56
C SER A 60 -9.87 66.99 7.22
N LYS A 61 -9.30 66.34 6.22
CA LYS A 61 -10.01 66.03 4.97
C LYS A 61 -10.91 64.84 5.24
N THR A 62 -12.14 65.15 5.59
CA THR A 62 -13.24 64.18 5.65
C THR A 62 -13.68 63.91 4.21
N TYR A 63 -13.38 62.76 3.68
CA TYR A 63 -13.91 62.32 2.38
C TYR A 63 -15.27 61.65 2.65
N ASN A 64 -16.33 62.26 2.12
CA ASN A 64 -17.67 61.65 2.12
C ASN A 64 -17.93 61.15 0.69
N GLU A 65 -18.01 59.86 0.49
CA GLU A 65 -18.15 59.22 -0.82
C GLU A 65 -19.20 58.12 -0.74
N GLU A 66 -20.10 58.09 -1.71
CA GLU A 66 -20.99 56.93 -1.87
C GLU A 66 -20.20 55.76 -2.45
N ILE A 67 -20.15 54.65 -1.73
CA ILE A 67 -19.40 53.44 -2.11
C ILE A 67 -20.34 52.27 -2.43
N SER A 68 -19.95 51.49 -3.40
CA SER A 68 -20.58 50.17 -3.65
C SER A 68 -19.92 49.09 -2.81
N LEU A 69 -20.70 48.22 -2.18
CA LEU A 69 -20.21 47.14 -1.32
C LEU A 69 -20.21 45.80 -2.05
N PRO A 70 -19.14 44.98 -1.91
CA PRO A 70 -17.96 45.18 -1.05
C PRO A 70 -17.00 46.24 -1.59
N HIS A 71 -16.44 47.07 -0.71
CA HIS A 71 -15.46 48.09 -1.04
C HIS A 71 -14.13 47.86 -0.32
N THR A 72 -13.00 48.14 -0.97
CA THR A 72 -11.67 48.02 -0.36
C THR A 72 -10.95 49.38 -0.41
N PHE A 73 -10.78 49.99 0.75
CA PHE A 73 -9.91 51.12 0.94
C PHE A 73 -8.46 50.66 0.93
N LYS A 74 -7.61 51.29 0.13
CA LYS A 74 -6.18 50.97 0.02
C LYS A 74 -5.36 52.11 0.62
N HIS A 75 -4.13 51.76 1.06
CA HIS A 75 -3.18 52.76 1.61
C HIS A 75 -3.70 53.53 2.83
N LEU A 76 -4.45 52.85 3.70
CA LEU A 76 -4.84 53.42 4.99
C LEU A 76 -3.72 53.25 6.01
N ASP A 77 -3.52 54.33 6.82
CA ASP A 77 -2.67 54.24 7.99
C ASP A 77 -3.32 53.34 9.05
N ALA A 78 -2.48 52.76 9.93
CA ALA A 78 -2.99 51.92 11.00
C ALA A 78 -3.93 52.66 11.95
N ARG A 79 -5.06 52.03 12.29
CA ARG A 79 -6.08 52.58 13.19
C ARG A 79 -6.81 53.82 12.64
N THR A 80 -6.77 54.07 11.34
CA THR A 80 -7.59 55.11 10.70
C THR A 80 -9.07 54.74 10.83
N PRO A 81 -9.93 55.62 11.37
CA PRO A 81 -11.36 55.37 11.46
C PRO A 81 -12.05 55.54 10.09
N VAL A 82 -12.88 54.58 9.74
CA VAL A 82 -13.73 54.61 8.54
C VAL A 82 -15.17 54.36 8.99
N THR A 83 -16.02 55.35 8.81
CA THR A 83 -17.42 55.26 9.19
C THR A 83 -18.26 55.00 7.95
N VAL A 84 -19.14 54.02 8.02
CA VAL A 84 -20.09 53.65 6.96
C VAL A 84 -21.50 53.92 7.47
N ILE A 85 -22.26 54.71 6.72
CA ILE A 85 -23.62 55.12 7.09
C ILE A 85 -24.58 54.67 5.98
N THR A 86 -25.67 54.01 6.37
CA THR A 86 -26.75 53.60 5.47
C THR A 86 -28.06 53.53 6.21
N HIS A 87 -29.19 53.52 5.50
CA HIS A 87 -30.49 53.31 6.06
C HIS A 87 -30.98 51.89 5.85
N VAL A 88 -31.62 51.32 6.86
CA VAL A 88 -32.18 49.97 6.85
C VAL A 88 -33.60 49.97 7.32
N SER A 89 -34.49 49.26 6.62
CA SER A 89 -35.89 49.14 7.03
C SER A 89 -36.07 47.87 7.85
N LEU A 90 -36.07 48.01 9.18
CA LEU A 90 -36.09 46.92 10.14
C LEU A 90 -37.52 46.54 10.56
N LYS A 91 -37.73 45.22 10.78
CA LYS A 91 -38.91 44.64 11.42
C LYS A 91 -38.58 44.19 12.84
N ALA A 92 -39.59 43.98 13.69
CA ALA A 92 -39.41 43.69 15.11
C ALA A 92 -38.47 42.52 15.46
N ASP A 93 -38.35 41.49 14.61
CA ASP A 93 -37.51 40.30 14.85
C ASP A 93 -36.30 40.24 13.90
N ASP A 94 -35.97 41.35 13.24
CA ASP A 94 -34.83 41.35 12.32
C ASP A 94 -33.50 41.38 13.09
N GLN A 95 -32.50 40.86 12.46
CA GLN A 95 -31.09 40.91 12.91
C GLN A 95 -30.23 41.45 11.78
N ILE A 96 -29.09 42.01 12.14
CA ILE A 96 -28.08 42.46 11.18
C ILE A 96 -26.88 41.55 11.22
N PHE A 97 -26.51 41.00 10.07
CA PHE A 97 -25.30 40.23 9.89
C PHE A 97 -24.18 41.13 9.36
N ILE A 98 -23.05 41.14 10.06
CA ILE A 98 -21.86 41.93 9.71
C ILE A 98 -20.65 41.02 9.70
N LYS A 99 -19.79 41.23 8.71
CA LYS A 99 -18.46 40.58 8.60
C LYS A 99 -17.37 41.63 8.73
N THR A 100 -16.45 41.43 9.68
CA THR A 100 -15.22 42.23 9.80
C THR A 100 -13.99 41.31 9.57
N VAL A 101 -12.95 41.88 8.98
CA VAL A 101 -11.69 41.13 8.68
C VAL A 101 -10.53 41.92 9.27
N TYR A 102 -10.00 41.44 10.38
CA TYR A 102 -8.86 42.02 11.13
C TYR A 102 -9.10 43.48 11.58
N SER A 103 -10.34 43.90 11.68
CA SER A 103 -10.71 45.27 11.95
C SER A 103 -11.64 45.35 13.15
N PRO A 104 -11.30 46.11 14.19
CA PRO A 104 -12.26 46.46 15.22
C PRO A 104 -13.45 47.24 14.61
N ALA A 105 -14.65 47.02 15.14
CA ALA A 105 -15.85 47.72 14.65
C ALA A 105 -16.81 48.04 15.77
N LYS A 106 -17.50 49.17 15.63
CA LYS A 106 -18.61 49.61 16.47
C LYS A 106 -19.85 49.79 15.60
N VAL A 107 -20.97 49.27 16.05
CA VAL A 107 -22.24 49.30 15.30
C VAL A 107 -23.26 50.11 16.09
N TYR A 108 -23.84 51.09 15.42
CA TYR A 108 -24.83 51.97 15.99
C TYR A 108 -26.14 51.90 15.18
N LEU A 109 -27.27 51.96 15.87
CA LEU A 109 -28.58 52.17 15.28
C LEU A 109 -29.19 53.47 15.85
N ASP A 110 -29.57 54.39 14.98
CA ASP A 110 -30.10 55.74 15.32
C ASP A 110 -29.23 56.47 16.38
N GLY A 111 -27.92 56.23 16.35
CA GLY A 111 -26.96 56.86 17.26
C GLY A 111 -26.61 56.04 18.50
N ASP A 112 -27.40 55.02 18.86
CA ASP A 112 -27.13 54.16 20.00
C ASP A 112 -26.14 53.04 19.67
N LEU A 113 -25.12 52.82 20.51
CA LEU A 113 -24.14 51.73 20.35
C LEU A 113 -24.79 50.40 20.71
N ILE A 114 -25.06 49.57 19.72
CA ILE A 114 -25.66 48.24 19.90
C ILE A 114 -24.63 47.10 19.95
N TYR A 115 -23.46 47.28 19.35
CA TYR A 115 -22.42 46.25 19.34
C TYR A 115 -21.02 46.84 19.18
N GLU A 116 -20.02 46.24 19.88
CA GLU A 116 -18.63 46.63 19.77
C GLU A 116 -17.74 45.38 19.73
N PHE A 117 -16.88 45.28 18.72
CA PHE A 117 -15.96 44.20 18.51
C PHE A 117 -14.49 44.64 18.44
N GLY A 118 -13.59 43.74 18.79
CA GLY A 118 -12.15 43.94 18.59
C GLY A 118 -11.51 44.84 19.62
N LYS A 119 -12.07 44.92 20.86
CA LYS A 119 -11.33 45.48 21.99
C LYS A 119 -10.08 44.66 22.25
N SER A 120 -8.95 45.32 22.50
CA SER A 120 -7.65 44.66 22.76
C SER A 120 -7.68 43.66 23.94
N GLU A 121 -8.65 43.78 24.83
CA GLU A 121 -8.87 42.88 25.95
C GLU A 121 -9.51 41.54 25.56
N ASN A 122 -10.18 41.50 24.39
CA ASN A 122 -10.99 40.36 23.96
C ASN A 122 -10.26 39.36 23.05
N TYR A 123 -8.98 39.61 22.70
CA TYR A 123 -8.18 38.70 21.90
C TYR A 123 -6.76 38.55 22.46
N PRO A 124 -6.06 37.43 22.19
CA PRO A 124 -4.77 37.16 22.76
C PRO A 124 -3.73 38.24 22.44
N ALA A 125 -2.84 38.54 23.39
CA ALA A 125 -1.80 39.56 23.27
C ALA A 125 -0.82 39.35 22.11
N PHE A 126 -0.69 38.10 21.59
CA PHE A 126 0.14 37.81 20.42
C PHE A 126 -0.52 38.26 19.10
N MET A 127 -1.76 38.69 19.10
CA MET A 127 -2.46 39.21 17.92
C MET A 127 -2.45 40.75 17.94
N LYS A 128 -2.01 41.37 16.85
CA LYS A 128 -2.02 42.85 16.68
C LYS A 128 -3.39 43.39 16.32
N ASP A 129 -4.16 42.58 15.59
CA ASP A 129 -5.50 42.86 15.16
C ASP A 129 -6.44 41.73 15.59
N PRO A 130 -7.74 42.01 15.80
CA PRO A 130 -8.70 40.94 16.06
C PRO A 130 -8.80 39.97 14.87
N ALA A 131 -9.22 38.76 15.10
CA ALA A 131 -9.50 37.81 14.02
C ALA A 131 -10.65 38.26 13.14
N THR A 132 -10.86 37.55 12.00
CA THR A 132 -12.10 37.73 11.21
C THR A 132 -13.30 37.28 12.05
N GLU A 133 -14.33 38.13 12.13
CA GLU A 133 -15.53 37.80 12.85
C GLU A 133 -16.78 38.01 12.02
N LEU A 134 -17.80 37.21 12.34
CA LEU A 134 -19.10 37.20 11.72
C LEU A 134 -20.15 37.22 12.82
N TYR A 135 -20.89 38.28 12.93
CA TYR A 135 -21.94 38.38 13.95
C TYR A 135 -23.33 38.53 13.36
N MET A 136 -24.27 38.01 14.11
CA MET A 136 -25.67 38.32 14.00
C MET A 136 -26.05 39.19 15.21
N ILE A 137 -26.34 40.47 14.97
CA ILE A 137 -26.64 41.45 16.00
C ILE A 137 -28.15 41.57 16.10
N SER A 138 -28.72 41.42 17.30
CA SER A 138 -30.12 41.68 17.55
C SER A 138 -30.41 43.16 17.38
N THR A 139 -31.55 43.47 16.77
CA THR A 139 -32.06 44.83 16.60
C THR A 139 -33.30 45.10 17.47
N ASP A 140 -33.40 44.39 18.60
CA ASP A 140 -34.54 44.48 19.50
C ASP A 140 -34.82 45.95 19.91
N GLY A 141 -36.05 46.42 19.68
CA GLY A 141 -36.47 47.79 19.96
C GLY A 141 -36.40 48.74 18.76
N TYR A 142 -35.78 48.35 17.64
CA TYR A 142 -35.70 49.18 16.43
C TYR A 142 -36.61 48.63 15.35
N THR A 143 -37.47 49.50 14.80
CA THR A 143 -38.39 49.15 13.71
C THR A 143 -38.57 50.32 12.77
N GLY A 144 -38.83 50.07 11.50
CA GLY A 144 -39.01 51.11 10.48
C GLY A 144 -37.67 51.50 9.84
N ASP A 145 -37.64 52.73 9.28
CA ASP A 145 -36.43 53.27 8.64
C ASP A 145 -35.45 53.74 9.73
N THR A 146 -34.33 53.11 9.85
CA THR A 146 -33.33 53.25 10.92
C THR A 146 -31.97 53.53 10.31
N GLU A 147 -31.21 54.51 10.85
CA GLU A 147 -29.85 54.78 10.44
C GLU A 147 -28.91 53.67 11.01
N LEU A 148 -28.28 52.92 10.14
CA LEU A 148 -27.21 52.01 10.48
C LEU A 148 -25.86 52.70 10.25
N ARG A 149 -25.11 52.95 11.33
CA ARG A 149 -23.77 53.49 11.30
C ARG A 149 -22.77 52.47 11.84
N ILE A 150 -21.75 52.16 11.04
CA ILE A 150 -20.69 51.22 11.43
C ILE A 150 -19.35 51.94 11.36
N GLU A 151 -18.66 52.01 12.48
CA GLU A 151 -17.32 52.59 12.61
C GLU A 151 -16.28 51.47 12.60
N TYR A 152 -15.43 51.41 11.58
CA TYR A 152 -14.30 50.49 11.47
C TYR A 152 -13.00 51.21 11.81
N LEU A 153 -12.07 50.49 12.42
CA LEU A 153 -10.67 50.92 12.51
C LEU A 153 -9.81 50.10 11.55
N SER A 154 -8.98 50.79 10.75
CA SER A 154 -8.08 50.09 9.83
C SER A 154 -7.15 49.15 10.59
N PRO A 155 -6.81 47.96 10.03
CA PRO A 155 -5.87 47.03 10.66
C PRO A 155 -4.47 47.61 10.82
N VAL A 156 -3.75 47.15 11.84
CA VAL A 156 -2.30 47.44 12.00
C VAL A 156 -1.47 46.59 11.07
N THR A 157 -1.92 45.34 10.78
CA THR A 157 -1.17 44.37 10.02
C THR A 157 -1.32 44.50 8.50
N ARG A 158 -2.22 45.38 8.03
CA ARG A 158 -2.52 45.60 6.61
C ARG A 158 -2.78 47.08 6.34
N SER A 159 -2.36 47.60 5.21
CA SER A 159 -2.65 48.94 4.72
C SER A 159 -3.99 49.04 3.97
N SER A 160 -4.85 48.06 4.08
CA SER A 160 -6.15 48.01 3.40
C SER A 160 -7.25 47.51 4.31
N LEU A 161 -8.42 48.14 4.20
CA LEU A 161 -9.66 47.75 4.89
C LEU A 161 -10.70 47.37 3.86
N THR A 162 -11.22 46.15 3.93
CA THR A 162 -12.36 45.72 3.09
C THR A 162 -13.64 45.70 3.90
N ILE A 163 -14.60 46.48 3.46
CA ILE A 163 -15.95 46.53 4.04
C ILE A 163 -16.85 45.62 3.23
N TYR A 164 -17.39 44.62 3.91
CA TYR A 164 -18.34 43.69 3.33
C TYR A 164 -19.77 44.21 3.49
N PRO A 165 -20.67 43.87 2.55
CA PRO A 165 -22.05 44.28 2.62
C PRO A 165 -22.75 43.69 3.85
N PRO A 166 -23.30 44.52 4.75
CA PRO A 166 -24.17 44.03 5.79
C PRO A 166 -25.43 43.39 5.19
N ILE A 167 -25.98 42.41 5.90
CA ILE A 167 -27.22 41.73 5.48
C ILE A 167 -28.19 41.78 6.66
N TYR A 168 -29.42 42.15 6.45
CA TYR A 168 -30.41 42.20 7.51
C TYR A 168 -31.69 41.46 7.17
N GLY A 169 -32.43 41.06 8.19
CA GLY A 169 -33.68 40.33 8.09
C GLY A 169 -33.91 39.38 9.25
N ALA A 170 -35.01 38.64 9.24
CA ALA A 170 -35.30 37.66 10.27
C ALA A 170 -34.18 36.63 10.42
N TYR A 171 -33.86 36.22 11.65
CA TYR A 171 -32.77 35.24 11.97
C TYR A 171 -32.76 34.03 11.05
N LYS A 172 -33.93 33.41 10.84
CA LYS A 172 -34.06 32.25 9.95
C LYS A 172 -33.67 32.56 8.50
N SER A 173 -34.07 33.72 7.99
CA SER A 173 -33.76 34.18 6.63
C SER A 173 -32.26 34.43 6.47
N LEU A 174 -31.61 35.06 7.44
CA LEU A 174 -30.16 35.28 7.49
C LEU A 174 -29.42 33.97 7.50
N PHE A 175 -29.78 33.04 8.40
CA PHE A 175 -29.16 31.75 8.52
C PHE A 175 -29.22 30.94 7.22
N PHE A 176 -30.39 30.86 6.57
CA PHE A 176 -30.54 30.17 5.29
C PHE A 176 -29.81 30.86 4.14
N THR A 177 -29.77 32.18 4.13
CA THR A 177 -29.01 32.94 3.12
C THR A 177 -27.52 32.66 3.22
N LEU A 178 -26.97 32.67 4.43
CA LEU A 178 -25.55 32.33 4.68
C LEU A 178 -25.24 30.86 4.36
N LEU A 179 -26.11 29.95 4.82
CA LEU A 179 -25.97 28.54 4.49
C LEU A 179 -25.97 28.31 2.97
N ASN A 180 -26.89 28.89 2.26
CA ASN A 180 -26.99 28.75 0.81
C ASN A 180 -25.77 29.31 0.08
N THR A 181 -25.21 30.41 0.58
CA THR A 181 -24.04 31.07 0.00
C THR A 181 -22.75 30.22 0.20
N TYR A 182 -22.57 29.65 1.39
CA TYR A 182 -21.31 29.00 1.77
C TYR A 182 -21.39 27.48 1.91
N LYS A 183 -22.54 26.85 1.63
CA LYS A 183 -22.79 25.41 1.83
C LYS A 183 -21.75 24.51 1.19
N TRP A 184 -21.31 24.81 -0.03
CA TRP A 184 -20.34 24.00 -0.74
C TRP A 184 -18.97 24.05 -0.09
N SER A 185 -18.48 25.22 0.25
CA SER A 185 -17.21 25.39 0.96
C SER A 185 -17.25 24.68 2.33
N PHE A 186 -18.35 24.80 3.06
CA PHE A 186 -18.52 24.13 4.34
C PHE A 186 -18.57 22.61 4.22
N LEU A 187 -19.31 22.08 3.24
CA LEU A 187 -19.40 20.63 3.02
C LEU A 187 -18.05 20.02 2.59
N ILE A 188 -17.34 20.71 1.71
CA ILE A 188 -16.00 20.27 1.29
C ILE A 188 -15.05 20.28 2.50
N ALA A 189 -15.03 21.35 3.29
CA ALA A 189 -14.20 21.46 4.48
C ALA A 189 -14.47 20.32 5.49
N LEU A 190 -15.74 20.00 5.71
CA LEU A 190 -16.13 18.89 6.59
C LEU A 190 -15.68 17.53 6.03
N LEU A 191 -15.82 17.31 4.73
CA LEU A 191 -15.37 16.07 4.07
C LEU A 191 -13.86 15.92 4.13
N GLU A 192 -13.09 16.99 3.90
CA GLU A 192 -11.63 17.00 4.00
C GLU A 192 -11.17 16.63 5.41
N LEU A 193 -11.80 17.24 6.43
CA LEU A 193 -11.49 16.97 7.83
C LEU A 193 -11.82 15.53 8.22
N CYS A 194 -13.03 15.05 7.88
CA CYS A 194 -13.46 13.69 8.17
C CYS A 194 -12.58 12.65 7.46
N ALA A 195 -12.21 12.89 6.20
CA ALA A 195 -11.29 12.05 5.47
C ALA A 195 -9.90 12.00 6.15
N GLY A 196 -9.40 13.16 6.60
CA GLY A 196 -8.14 13.25 7.33
C GLY A 196 -8.15 12.41 8.60
N ILE A 197 -9.16 12.56 9.44
CA ILE A 197 -9.34 11.79 10.69
C ILE A 197 -9.44 10.29 10.37
N LEU A 198 -10.22 9.91 9.35
CA LEU A 198 -10.40 8.52 8.95
C LEU A 198 -9.08 7.87 8.51
N PHE A 199 -8.29 8.54 7.64
CA PHE A 199 -7.03 8.00 7.17
C PHE A 199 -5.97 7.92 8.27
N VAL A 200 -5.93 8.91 9.19
CA VAL A 200 -5.07 8.84 10.38
C VAL A 200 -5.46 7.64 11.24
N PHE A 201 -6.76 7.43 11.47
CA PHE A 201 -7.24 6.28 12.22
C PHE A 201 -6.89 4.93 11.54
N ILE A 202 -7.10 4.83 10.22
CA ILE A 202 -6.70 3.65 9.44
C ILE A 202 -5.19 3.41 9.56
N SER A 203 -4.37 4.46 9.53
CA SER A 203 -2.92 4.31 9.67
C SER A 203 -2.52 3.70 11.00
N ILE A 204 -3.20 4.08 12.09
CA ILE A 204 -2.98 3.50 13.43
C ILE A 204 -3.32 2.01 13.45
N LEU A 205 -4.45 1.61 12.84
CA LEU A 205 -4.82 0.20 12.74
C LEU A 205 -3.82 -0.63 11.92
N LEU A 206 -3.18 -0.02 10.92
CA LEU A 206 -2.20 -0.67 10.05
C LEU A 206 -0.78 -0.71 10.62
N LEU A 207 -0.49 -0.09 11.77
CA LEU A 207 0.81 -0.14 12.43
C LEU A 207 1.32 -1.57 12.65
N TYR A 208 0.40 -2.50 12.89
CA TYR A 208 0.70 -3.91 13.14
C TYR A 208 1.03 -4.69 11.84
N TYR A 209 0.63 -4.16 10.67
CA TYR A 209 0.77 -4.88 9.40
C TYR A 209 2.05 -4.50 8.65
N ASP A 210 2.25 -3.20 8.37
CA ASP A 210 3.38 -2.70 7.61
C ASP A 210 3.67 -1.24 8.00
N LYS A 211 4.88 -0.99 8.51
CA LYS A 211 5.30 0.34 9.01
C LYS A 211 5.42 1.38 7.90
N ASP A 212 5.81 0.99 6.68
CA ASP A 212 6.03 1.94 5.59
C ASP A 212 4.71 2.35 4.96
N VAL A 213 3.79 1.40 4.77
CA VAL A 213 2.42 1.69 4.33
C VAL A 213 1.69 2.52 5.38
N CYS A 214 1.84 2.19 6.67
CA CYS A 214 1.29 2.98 7.76
C CYS A 214 1.75 4.46 7.70
N LYS A 215 3.06 4.71 7.59
CA LYS A 215 3.63 6.06 7.48
C LYS A 215 3.06 6.81 6.26
N MET A 216 2.96 6.13 5.11
CA MET A 216 2.40 6.72 3.89
C MET A 216 0.95 7.16 4.10
N ILE A 217 0.10 6.30 4.68
CA ILE A 217 -1.32 6.60 4.94
C ILE A 217 -1.44 7.68 6.02
N PHE A 218 -0.58 7.66 7.04
CA PHE A 218 -0.54 8.70 8.07
C PHE A 218 -0.28 10.08 7.45
N HIS A 219 0.75 10.21 6.62
CA HIS A 219 1.07 11.49 5.98
C HIS A 219 -0.05 11.96 5.04
N PHE A 220 -0.71 11.05 4.33
CA PHE A 220 -1.87 11.39 3.52
C PHE A 220 -3.05 11.86 4.37
N GLY A 221 -3.37 11.13 5.44
CA GLY A 221 -4.43 11.51 6.38
C GLY A 221 -4.13 12.84 7.08
N PHE A 222 -2.88 13.06 7.47
CA PHE A 222 -2.46 14.30 8.11
C PHE A 222 -2.49 15.50 7.14
N PHE A 223 -2.14 15.29 5.87
CA PHE A 223 -2.35 16.29 4.82
C PHE A 223 -3.83 16.67 4.70
N SER A 224 -4.71 15.68 4.54
CA SER A 224 -6.15 15.90 4.44
C SER A 224 -6.73 16.59 5.67
N PHE A 225 -6.24 16.24 6.86
CA PHE A 225 -6.62 16.87 8.13
C PHE A 225 -6.19 18.34 8.18
N MET A 226 -4.96 18.67 7.78
CA MET A 226 -4.47 20.05 7.75
C MET A 226 -5.23 20.91 6.74
N VAL A 227 -5.51 20.37 5.56
CA VAL A 227 -6.38 21.03 4.57
C VAL A 227 -7.79 21.25 5.14
N GLY A 228 -8.37 20.24 5.80
CA GLY A 228 -9.68 20.34 6.42
C GLY A 228 -9.74 21.41 7.51
N ILE A 229 -8.71 21.51 8.36
CA ILE A 229 -8.59 22.57 9.39
C ILE A 229 -8.50 23.95 8.73
N TRP A 230 -7.68 24.10 7.69
CA TRP A 230 -7.59 25.33 6.92
C TRP A 230 -8.94 25.72 6.32
N SER A 231 -9.58 24.78 5.64
CA SER A 231 -10.88 25.00 4.98
C SER A 231 -11.98 25.38 5.97
N ILE A 232 -12.00 24.80 7.17
CA ILE A 232 -12.91 25.15 8.27
C ILE A 232 -12.62 26.56 8.77
N GLY A 233 -11.36 26.91 8.98
CA GLY A 233 -10.95 28.23 9.44
C GLY A 233 -11.28 29.35 8.44
N GLU A 234 -11.20 29.08 7.13
CA GLU A 234 -11.48 30.04 6.06
C GLU A 234 -12.98 30.15 5.72
N CYS A 235 -13.77 29.12 6.03
CA CYS A 235 -15.18 29.08 5.70
C CYS A 235 -16.00 30.06 6.57
N ASN A 236 -16.61 31.08 5.97
CA ASN A 236 -17.41 32.07 6.71
C ASN A 236 -18.59 31.44 7.46
N TYR A 237 -19.20 30.37 6.97
CA TYR A 237 -20.30 29.70 7.67
C TYR A 237 -19.87 29.07 8.99
N THR A 238 -18.63 28.61 9.08
CA THR A 238 -18.08 28.07 10.32
C THR A 238 -18.04 29.08 11.44
N GLY A 239 -17.76 30.36 11.13
CA GLY A 239 -17.74 31.44 12.11
C GLY A 239 -19.12 31.72 12.74
N VAL A 240 -20.21 31.38 12.05
CA VAL A 240 -21.57 31.48 12.62
C VAL A 240 -21.84 30.35 13.64
N ILE A 241 -21.24 29.17 13.42
CA ILE A 241 -21.42 27.99 14.27
C ILE A 241 -20.44 28.01 15.45
N ILE A 242 -19.16 28.24 15.17
CA ILE A 242 -18.07 28.23 16.14
C ILE A 242 -17.78 29.68 16.54
N LYS A 243 -18.36 30.11 17.69
CA LYS A 243 -18.22 31.48 18.23
C LYS A 243 -16.84 31.69 18.91
N ASN A 244 -15.76 31.26 18.22
CA ASN A 244 -14.39 31.49 18.69
C ASN A 244 -13.52 31.93 17.51
N PRO A 245 -13.45 33.21 17.21
CA PRO A 245 -12.72 33.73 16.05
C PRO A 245 -11.22 33.50 16.15
N THR A 246 -10.63 33.49 17.34
CA THR A 246 -9.21 33.18 17.54
C THR A 246 -8.89 31.73 17.15
N LEU A 247 -9.74 30.77 17.53
CA LEU A 247 -9.56 29.37 17.13
C LEU A 247 -9.61 29.22 15.61
N LEU A 248 -10.60 29.84 14.96
CA LEU A 248 -10.74 29.80 13.50
C LEU A 248 -9.55 30.45 12.79
N TYR A 249 -9.02 31.56 13.33
CA TYR A 249 -7.80 32.21 12.87
C TYR A 249 -6.59 31.26 12.93
N LEU A 250 -6.37 30.59 14.06
CA LEU A 250 -5.29 29.62 14.22
C LEU A 250 -5.48 28.41 13.26
N CYS A 251 -6.70 27.89 13.15
CA CYS A 251 -7.01 26.81 12.22
C CYS A 251 -6.70 27.19 10.77
N ALA A 252 -7.11 28.39 10.33
CA ALA A 252 -6.87 28.85 8.98
C ALA A 252 -5.37 28.95 8.66
N PHE A 253 -4.59 29.59 9.52
CA PHE A 253 -3.18 29.83 9.21
C PHE A 253 -2.29 28.60 9.44
N ILE A 254 -2.44 27.90 10.56
CA ILE A 254 -1.67 26.68 10.84
C ILE A 254 -1.96 25.62 9.78
N GLY A 255 -3.25 25.42 9.43
CA GLY A 255 -3.63 24.49 8.38
C GLY A 255 -3.02 24.86 7.03
N LEU A 256 -3.07 26.14 6.62
CA LEU A 256 -2.49 26.62 5.36
C LEU A 256 -0.97 26.44 5.31
N PHE A 257 -0.25 26.78 6.37
CA PHE A 257 1.20 26.79 6.38
C PHE A 257 1.76 25.36 6.44
N SER A 258 1.18 24.51 7.28
CA SER A 258 1.70 23.16 7.55
C SER A 258 1.25 22.10 6.52
N GLN A 259 0.24 22.31 5.68
CA GLN A 259 -0.32 21.29 4.80
C GLN A 259 0.69 20.68 3.80
N MET A 260 1.69 21.45 3.35
CA MET A 260 2.68 20.96 2.38
C MET A 260 3.65 19.95 2.96
N ILE A 261 3.95 20.03 4.25
CA ILE A 261 4.90 19.14 4.90
C ILE A 261 4.44 17.67 4.80
N PRO A 262 3.22 17.31 5.24
CA PRO A 262 2.74 15.94 5.11
C PRO A 262 2.54 15.53 3.64
N LEU A 263 2.15 16.43 2.73
CA LEU A 263 2.02 16.13 1.31
C LEU A 263 3.35 15.71 0.68
N LEU A 264 4.45 16.42 0.98
CA LEU A 264 5.80 16.09 0.49
C LEU A 264 6.26 14.73 1.03
N HIS A 265 6.07 14.45 2.32
CA HIS A 265 6.40 13.16 2.92
C HIS A 265 5.52 12.03 2.36
N PHE A 266 4.25 12.29 2.11
CA PHE A 266 3.36 11.36 1.45
C PHE A 266 3.87 11.01 0.04
N CYS A 267 4.12 12.02 -0.81
CA CYS A 267 4.61 11.80 -2.17
C CYS A 267 5.96 11.08 -2.18
N LYS A 268 6.87 11.42 -1.25
CA LYS A 268 8.14 10.70 -1.08
C LYS A 268 7.93 9.21 -0.88
N SER A 269 7.02 8.84 0.03
CA SER A 269 6.75 7.44 0.35
C SER A 269 5.95 6.73 -0.75
N ALA A 270 4.97 7.41 -1.35
CA ALA A 270 4.08 6.83 -2.35
C ALA A 270 4.77 6.59 -3.71
N VAL A 271 5.65 7.51 -4.14
CA VAL A 271 6.42 7.40 -5.39
C VAL A 271 7.62 6.46 -5.20
N GLY A 272 8.34 6.56 -4.07
CA GLY A 272 9.59 5.85 -3.87
C GLY A 272 10.68 6.35 -4.83
N PHE A 273 11.00 7.63 -4.76
CA PHE A 273 11.99 8.28 -5.62
C PHE A 273 13.38 7.65 -5.51
N LYS A 274 14.08 7.54 -6.63
CA LYS A 274 15.48 7.10 -6.67
C LYS A 274 16.39 8.03 -5.87
N ASN A 275 16.13 9.35 -5.92
CA ASN A 275 16.77 10.33 -5.06
C ASN A 275 15.70 11.14 -4.29
N PRO A 276 15.40 10.84 -3.04
CA PRO A 276 14.39 11.57 -2.26
C PRO A 276 14.91 12.90 -1.67
N ARG A 277 16.22 13.18 -1.72
CA ARG A 277 16.84 14.33 -1.04
C ARG A 277 16.22 15.69 -1.41
N PRO A 278 15.92 16.02 -2.68
CA PRO A 278 15.32 17.31 -3.01
C PRO A 278 13.96 17.53 -2.32
N ILE A 279 13.12 16.48 -2.24
CA ILE A 279 11.82 16.57 -1.56
C ILE A 279 12.00 16.77 -0.05
N ILE A 280 12.96 16.08 0.56
CA ILE A 280 13.26 16.20 2.00
C ILE A 280 13.73 17.62 2.30
N ILE A 281 14.67 18.16 1.51
CA ILE A 281 15.18 19.53 1.69
C ILE A 281 14.05 20.56 1.59
N VAL A 282 13.17 20.43 0.61
CA VAL A 282 12.02 21.35 0.46
C VAL A 282 11.07 21.23 1.65
N ALA A 283 10.80 20.01 2.14
CA ALA A 283 9.97 19.79 3.33
C ALA A 283 10.59 20.41 4.59
N GLU A 284 11.91 20.27 4.78
CA GLU A 284 12.66 20.88 5.89
C GLU A 284 12.63 22.41 5.83
N ILE A 285 12.83 22.99 4.65
CA ILE A 285 12.73 24.46 4.45
C ILE A 285 11.34 24.95 4.85
N ILE A 286 10.27 24.31 4.36
CA ILE A 286 8.90 24.71 4.69
C ILE A 286 8.65 24.55 6.20
N THR A 287 9.14 23.49 6.81
CA THR A 287 9.02 23.27 8.27
C THR A 287 9.70 24.38 9.06
N ILE A 288 10.90 24.81 8.65
CA ILE A 288 11.62 25.91 9.29
C ILE A 288 10.84 27.22 9.13
N LEU A 289 10.29 27.50 7.95
CA LEU A 289 9.49 28.69 7.69
C LEU A 289 8.18 28.69 8.51
N ASP A 290 7.52 27.54 8.65
CA ASP A 290 6.31 27.40 9.45
C ASP A 290 6.59 27.66 10.95
N ILE A 291 7.66 27.03 11.49
CA ILE A 291 8.09 27.27 12.86
C ILE A 291 8.46 28.74 13.07
N LEU A 292 9.17 29.35 12.13
CA LEU A 292 9.54 30.76 12.19
C LEU A 292 8.30 31.66 12.20
N ALA A 293 7.32 31.39 11.32
CA ALA A 293 6.06 32.13 11.30
C ALA A 293 5.30 32.03 12.62
N CYS A 294 5.28 30.84 13.24
CA CYS A 294 4.68 30.63 14.56
C CYS A 294 5.41 31.42 15.65
N ILE A 295 6.75 31.42 15.67
CA ILE A 295 7.56 32.20 16.63
C ILE A 295 7.31 33.70 16.46
N LEU A 296 7.30 34.19 15.22
CA LEU A 296 7.06 35.61 14.92
C LEU A 296 5.64 36.06 15.32
N GLN A 297 4.64 35.21 15.12
CA GLN A 297 3.27 35.46 15.60
C GLN A 297 3.21 35.51 17.13
N LEU A 298 3.78 34.51 17.81
CA LEU A 298 3.75 34.44 19.28
C LEU A 298 4.50 35.58 19.95
N SER A 299 5.60 36.05 19.33
CA SER A 299 6.33 37.22 19.81
C SER A 299 5.61 38.55 19.51
N GLY A 300 4.51 38.55 18.76
CA GLY A 300 3.80 39.74 18.32
C GLY A 300 4.60 40.61 17.34
N THR A 301 5.72 40.10 16.77
CA THR A 301 6.54 40.89 15.82
C THR A 301 5.92 40.90 14.44
N LEU A 302 5.49 39.76 13.91
CA LEU A 302 4.87 39.62 12.59
C LEU A 302 3.61 38.75 12.69
N ALA A 303 2.49 39.27 12.24
CA ALA A 303 1.23 38.52 12.26
C ALA A 303 1.16 37.48 11.15
N PHE A 304 0.43 36.37 11.37
CA PHE A 304 0.17 35.35 10.33
C PHE A 304 -0.45 35.95 9.05
N SER A 305 -1.31 36.96 9.19
CA SER A 305 -1.87 37.69 8.05
C SER A 305 -0.83 38.37 7.17
N GLN A 306 0.33 38.74 7.73
CA GLN A 306 1.46 39.30 7.00
C GLN A 306 2.35 38.19 6.42
N SER A 307 2.62 37.12 7.18
CA SER A 307 3.39 35.95 6.72
C SER A 307 2.67 35.21 5.58
N MET A 308 1.35 35.32 5.48
CA MET A 308 0.53 34.66 4.46
C MET A 308 1.00 34.97 3.03
N TYR A 309 1.48 36.17 2.75
CA TYR A 309 1.98 36.53 1.42
C TYR A 309 3.16 35.64 0.97
N VAL A 310 4.03 35.29 1.90
CA VAL A 310 5.18 34.38 1.64
C VAL A 310 4.66 32.98 1.31
N PHE A 311 3.72 32.46 2.08
CA PHE A 311 3.16 31.12 1.87
C PHE A 311 2.33 31.03 0.59
N HIS A 312 1.58 32.08 0.22
CA HIS A 312 0.85 32.13 -1.06
C HIS A 312 1.78 32.02 -2.30
N ILE A 313 3.04 32.39 -2.17
CA ILE A 313 4.04 32.23 -3.24
C ILE A 313 4.69 30.84 -3.15
N ILE A 314 5.08 30.42 -1.96
CA ILE A 314 5.82 29.17 -1.74
C ILE A 314 4.98 27.94 -2.07
N LEU A 315 3.68 27.92 -1.68
CA LEU A 315 2.82 26.76 -1.88
C LEU A 315 2.68 26.34 -3.35
N PRO A 316 2.32 27.22 -4.31
CA PRO A 316 2.25 26.83 -5.72
C PRO A 316 3.60 26.50 -6.32
N ILE A 317 4.67 27.22 -5.95
CA ILE A 317 6.02 26.91 -6.42
C ILE A 317 6.38 25.49 -5.96
N THR A 318 6.09 25.13 -4.73
CA THR A 318 6.32 23.78 -4.20
C THR A 318 5.50 22.71 -4.95
N LEU A 319 4.23 22.98 -5.26
CA LEU A 319 3.40 22.07 -6.02
C LEU A 319 3.86 21.91 -7.47
N CYS A 320 4.28 23.00 -8.12
CA CYS A 320 4.85 22.95 -9.46
C CYS A 320 6.18 22.18 -9.47
N PHE A 321 7.06 22.43 -8.49
CA PHE A 321 8.30 21.68 -8.31
C PHE A 321 8.01 20.19 -8.10
N LEU A 322 7.09 19.84 -7.20
CA LEU A 322 6.72 18.46 -6.91
C LEU A 322 6.18 17.76 -8.15
N THR A 323 5.28 18.42 -8.90
CA THR A 323 4.72 17.88 -10.15
C THR A 323 5.82 17.64 -11.19
N ALA A 324 6.72 18.60 -11.38
CA ALA A 324 7.85 18.48 -12.30
C ALA A 324 8.81 17.35 -11.88
N TYR A 325 9.06 17.21 -10.56
CA TYR A 325 9.96 16.18 -10.06
C TYR A 325 9.34 14.77 -10.16
N ILE A 326 8.04 14.63 -9.96
CA ILE A 326 7.30 13.38 -10.21
C ILE A 326 7.33 13.03 -11.71
N ALA A 327 7.15 14.03 -12.60
CA ALA A 327 7.25 13.82 -14.04
C ALA A 327 8.66 13.40 -14.47
N TYR A 328 9.70 14.03 -13.91
CA TYR A 328 11.09 13.64 -14.12
C TYR A 328 11.34 12.17 -13.71
N GLU A 329 10.87 11.76 -12.52
CA GLU A 329 11.01 10.39 -12.02
C GLU A 329 10.30 9.37 -12.93
N PHE A 330 9.13 9.74 -13.48
CA PHE A 330 8.45 8.89 -14.45
C PHE A 330 9.23 8.76 -15.76
N VAL A 331 9.69 9.87 -16.34
CA VAL A 331 10.33 9.88 -17.68
C VAL A 331 11.72 9.23 -17.64
N HIS A 332 12.57 9.59 -16.66
CA HIS A 332 13.97 9.14 -16.63
C HIS A 332 14.17 7.81 -15.91
N ASN A 333 13.40 7.55 -14.86
CA ASN A 333 13.53 6.32 -14.09
C ASN A 333 12.43 5.29 -14.38
N GLN A 334 11.51 5.57 -15.33
CA GLN A 334 10.37 4.72 -15.73
C GLN A 334 9.53 4.24 -14.54
N ASN A 335 9.40 5.09 -13.51
CA ASN A 335 8.71 4.75 -12.29
C ASN A 335 7.19 4.78 -12.48
N ASN A 336 6.56 3.61 -12.56
CA ASN A 336 5.11 3.48 -12.74
C ASN A 336 4.29 4.05 -11.56
N ARG A 337 4.87 4.14 -10.35
CA ARG A 337 4.20 4.77 -9.21
C ARG A 337 4.13 6.29 -9.40
N ALA A 338 5.21 6.90 -9.92
CA ALA A 338 5.24 8.32 -10.30
C ALA A 338 4.14 8.65 -11.32
N LYS A 339 3.96 7.80 -12.35
CA LYS A 339 2.90 7.96 -13.36
C LYS A 339 1.51 8.11 -12.72
N ARG A 340 1.20 7.32 -11.70
CA ARG A 340 -0.13 7.35 -11.03
C ARG A 340 -0.36 8.64 -10.22
N LEU A 341 0.71 9.21 -9.65
CA LEU A 341 0.62 10.42 -8.83
C LEU A 341 0.72 11.72 -9.65
N MET A 342 1.26 11.68 -10.86
CA MET A 342 1.50 12.87 -11.69
C MET A 342 0.21 13.67 -11.93
N VAL A 343 -0.88 12.99 -12.30
CA VAL A 343 -2.16 13.67 -12.59
C VAL A 343 -2.80 14.26 -11.34
N PRO A 344 -2.99 13.52 -10.23
CA PRO A 344 -3.58 14.09 -9.02
C PRO A 344 -2.80 15.27 -8.45
N VAL A 345 -1.47 15.19 -8.41
CA VAL A 345 -0.63 16.29 -7.91
C VAL A 345 -0.63 17.48 -8.89
N GLY A 346 -0.68 17.21 -10.19
CA GLY A 346 -0.84 18.25 -11.22
C GLY A 346 -2.16 19.02 -11.07
N ILE A 347 -3.27 18.36 -10.74
CA ILE A 347 -4.56 19.01 -10.47
C ILE A 347 -4.42 19.95 -9.26
N LEU A 348 -3.75 19.52 -8.18
CA LEU A 348 -3.50 20.40 -7.03
C LEU A 348 -2.67 21.63 -7.42
N ALA A 349 -1.63 21.45 -8.23
CA ALA A 349 -0.78 22.56 -8.68
C ALA A 349 -1.59 23.57 -9.50
N VAL A 350 -2.40 23.10 -10.44
CA VAL A 350 -3.27 23.98 -11.25
C VAL A 350 -4.31 24.70 -10.38
N ALA A 351 -4.96 23.99 -9.45
CA ALA A 351 -5.94 24.57 -8.54
C ALA A 351 -5.30 25.65 -7.63
N SER A 352 -4.10 25.38 -7.10
CA SER A 352 -3.36 26.34 -6.29
C SER A 352 -2.92 27.59 -7.08
N CYS A 353 -2.47 27.41 -8.32
CA CYS A 353 -2.15 28.56 -9.19
C CYS A 353 -3.40 29.39 -9.54
N ALA A 354 -4.51 28.71 -9.84
CA ALA A 354 -5.79 29.39 -10.12
C ALA A 354 -6.31 30.17 -8.90
N GLU A 355 -6.12 29.63 -7.70
CA GLU A 355 -6.49 30.30 -6.44
C GLU A 355 -5.69 31.60 -6.24
N ILE A 356 -4.39 31.59 -6.52
CA ILE A 356 -3.60 32.82 -6.43
C ILE A 356 -4.02 33.86 -7.46
N ILE A 357 -4.31 33.43 -8.69
CA ILE A 357 -4.84 34.33 -9.71
C ILE A 357 -6.15 34.94 -9.22
N ASN A 358 -7.05 34.13 -8.64
CA ASN A 358 -8.31 34.61 -8.06
C ASN A 358 -8.08 35.55 -6.87
N TYR A 359 -7.10 35.27 -6.00
CA TYR A 359 -6.73 36.15 -4.89
C TYR A 359 -6.26 37.54 -5.36
N LEU A 360 -5.47 37.58 -6.44
CA LEU A 360 -4.95 38.84 -7.02
C LEU A 360 -6.01 39.60 -7.81
N THR A 361 -6.83 38.90 -8.59
CA THR A 361 -7.82 39.49 -9.52
C THR A 361 -9.20 39.71 -8.89
N LYS A 362 -9.50 38.96 -7.81
CA LYS A 362 -10.81 38.98 -7.11
C LYS A 362 -12.00 38.71 -8.05
N ILE A 363 -11.81 37.87 -9.07
CA ILE A 363 -12.84 37.49 -10.04
C ILE A 363 -14.00 36.74 -9.33
N MET A 364 -13.63 35.80 -8.43
CA MET A 364 -14.62 35.05 -7.66
C MET A 364 -14.72 35.60 -6.23
N SER A 365 -15.94 35.67 -5.71
CA SER A 365 -16.20 36.11 -4.35
C SER A 365 -15.70 35.17 -3.25
N SER A 366 -15.51 33.89 -3.58
CA SER A 366 -14.98 32.89 -2.67
C SER A 366 -13.47 32.73 -2.93
N LEU A 367 -12.65 33.03 -1.92
CA LEU A 367 -11.19 33.03 -2.03
C LEU A 367 -10.53 31.65 -1.85
N SER A 368 -11.27 30.60 -1.48
CA SER A 368 -10.70 29.27 -1.19
C SER A 368 -11.33 28.13 -1.99
N LEU A 369 -12.39 28.41 -2.75
CA LEU A 369 -13.21 27.37 -3.38
C LEU A 369 -12.45 26.55 -4.44
N LEU A 370 -11.61 27.22 -5.25
CA LEU A 370 -10.85 26.53 -6.31
C LEU A 370 -9.83 25.53 -5.72
N SER A 371 -9.13 25.97 -4.68
CA SER A 371 -8.19 25.13 -3.94
C SER A 371 -8.90 23.96 -3.25
N GLN A 372 -10.02 24.21 -2.59
CA GLN A 372 -10.87 23.18 -1.95
C GLN A 372 -11.37 22.13 -2.97
N ILE A 373 -11.79 22.55 -4.16
CA ILE A 373 -12.18 21.61 -5.23
C ILE A 373 -10.97 20.76 -5.67
N GLY A 374 -9.80 21.38 -5.85
CA GLY A 374 -8.58 20.66 -6.20
C GLY A 374 -8.18 19.64 -5.15
N THR A 375 -8.24 19.99 -3.88
CA THR A 375 -7.87 19.10 -2.76
C THR A 375 -8.85 17.95 -2.59
N ILE A 376 -10.17 18.19 -2.68
CA ILE A 376 -11.14 17.08 -2.58
C ILE A 376 -11.01 16.08 -3.76
N ILE A 377 -10.76 16.57 -4.98
CA ILE A 377 -10.49 15.70 -6.13
C ILE A 377 -9.22 14.86 -5.87
N PHE A 378 -8.16 15.49 -5.38
CA PHE A 378 -6.92 14.79 -5.01
C PHE A 378 -7.17 13.73 -3.94
N ILE A 379 -7.88 14.07 -2.85
CA ILE A 379 -8.19 13.16 -1.75
C ILE A 379 -9.01 11.95 -2.25
N VAL A 380 -10.01 12.17 -3.11
CA VAL A 380 -10.83 11.09 -3.68
C VAL A 380 -10.01 10.16 -4.56
N ILE A 381 -9.21 10.72 -5.48
CA ILE A 381 -8.38 9.90 -6.38
C ILE A 381 -7.35 9.10 -5.57
N MET A 382 -6.64 9.76 -4.67
CA MET A 382 -5.59 9.13 -3.87
C MET A 382 -6.15 8.13 -2.86
N GLY A 383 -7.28 8.46 -2.23
CA GLY A 383 -7.97 7.53 -1.32
C GLY A 383 -8.39 6.23 -2.02
N ASN A 384 -8.85 6.32 -3.27
CA ASN A 384 -9.17 5.15 -4.08
C ASN A 384 -7.91 4.31 -4.39
N ILE A 385 -6.83 4.94 -4.84
CA ILE A 385 -5.56 4.27 -5.13
C ILE A 385 -5.02 3.58 -3.86
N MET A 386 -5.08 4.26 -2.71
CA MET A 386 -4.65 3.69 -1.44
C MET A 386 -5.52 2.53 -0.97
N GLY A 387 -6.84 2.63 -1.13
CA GLY A 387 -7.75 1.56 -0.79
C GLY A 387 -7.46 0.28 -1.57
N LEU A 388 -7.13 0.39 -2.86
CA LEU A 388 -6.70 -0.73 -3.69
C LEU A 388 -5.37 -1.31 -3.19
N ASN A 389 -4.37 -0.46 -2.93
CA ASN A 389 -3.05 -0.90 -2.44
C ASN A 389 -3.16 -1.61 -1.07
N ILE A 390 -3.99 -1.12 -0.15
CA ILE A 390 -4.26 -1.77 1.15
C ILE A 390 -4.90 -3.14 0.94
N SER A 391 -5.89 -3.23 0.05
CA SER A 391 -6.56 -4.50 -0.27
C SER A 391 -5.58 -5.54 -0.81
N ASP A 392 -4.70 -5.13 -1.72
CA ASP A 392 -3.68 -6.02 -2.31
C ASP A 392 -2.64 -6.45 -1.25
N MET A 393 -2.21 -5.52 -0.38
CA MET A 393 -1.29 -5.83 0.72
C MET A 393 -1.87 -6.85 1.70
N VAL A 394 -3.12 -6.66 2.13
CA VAL A 394 -3.80 -7.60 3.04
C VAL A 394 -3.93 -8.98 2.40
N LYS A 395 -4.22 -9.03 1.09
CA LYS A 395 -4.30 -10.27 0.33
C LYS A 395 -2.94 -10.98 0.25
N MET A 396 -1.89 -10.26 -0.12
CA MET A 396 -0.52 -10.81 -0.18
C MET A 396 -0.04 -11.32 1.18
N LYS A 397 -0.34 -10.59 2.28
CA LYS A 397 0.02 -11.05 3.62
C LYS A 397 -0.67 -12.37 3.97
N LYS A 398 -1.96 -12.49 3.66
CA LYS A 398 -2.73 -13.71 3.89
C LYS A 398 -2.22 -14.89 3.05
N GLU A 399 -1.80 -14.64 1.82
CA GLU A 399 -1.16 -15.64 0.96
C GLU A 399 0.21 -16.08 1.52
N ASN A 400 1.03 -15.13 2.00
CA ASN A 400 2.30 -15.43 2.64
C ASN A 400 2.14 -16.23 3.93
N GLU A 401 1.19 -15.89 4.79
CA GLU A 401 0.89 -16.64 6.01
C GLU A 401 0.50 -18.10 5.68
N LYS A 402 -0.28 -18.29 4.62
CA LYS A 402 -0.63 -19.63 4.13
C LYS A 402 0.59 -20.38 3.61
N LEU A 403 1.45 -19.73 2.82
CA LEU A 403 2.68 -20.35 2.32
C LEU A 403 3.63 -20.77 3.45
N VAL A 404 3.81 -19.92 4.46
CA VAL A 404 4.62 -20.27 5.65
C VAL A 404 4.04 -21.48 6.39
N PHE A 405 2.70 -21.53 6.54
CA PHE A 405 2.04 -22.69 7.13
C PHE A 405 2.27 -23.98 6.31
N ASP A 406 2.11 -23.91 4.97
CA ASP A 406 2.31 -25.05 4.07
C ASP A 406 3.77 -25.52 4.09
N VAL A 407 4.75 -24.60 4.14
CA VAL A 407 6.19 -24.94 4.28
C VAL A 407 6.46 -25.66 5.60
N ASN A 408 5.97 -25.14 6.71
CA ASN A 408 6.12 -25.80 8.03
C ASN A 408 5.51 -27.20 8.06
N LEU A 409 4.36 -27.40 7.39
CA LEU A 409 3.71 -28.71 7.27
C LEU A 409 4.60 -29.70 6.49
N LEU A 410 5.20 -29.25 5.37
CA LEU A 410 6.09 -30.04 4.57
C LEU A 410 7.39 -30.40 5.31
N GLU A 411 7.99 -29.45 6.03
CA GLU A 411 9.19 -29.70 6.84
C GLU A 411 8.94 -30.75 7.92
N ASN A 412 7.80 -30.67 8.63
CA ASN A 412 7.42 -31.66 9.61
C ASN A 412 7.22 -33.06 8.98
N SER A 413 6.56 -33.13 7.84
CA SER A 413 6.36 -34.38 7.09
C SER A 413 7.69 -34.99 6.63
N LEU A 414 8.62 -34.19 6.13
CA LEU A 414 9.97 -34.63 5.76
C LEU A 414 10.78 -35.14 6.98
N ALA A 415 10.68 -34.46 8.11
CA ALA A 415 11.34 -34.88 9.34
C ALA A 415 10.83 -36.24 9.82
N GLU A 416 9.51 -36.46 9.74
CA GLU A 416 8.87 -37.73 10.10
C GLU A 416 9.27 -38.86 9.15
N GLN A 417 9.28 -38.59 7.85
CA GLN A 417 9.75 -39.54 6.83
C GLN A 417 11.24 -39.93 7.03
N LYS A 418 12.10 -38.97 7.34
CA LYS A 418 13.50 -39.20 7.64
C LYS A 418 13.68 -40.08 8.87
N LYS A 419 12.90 -39.84 9.94
CA LYS A 419 12.90 -40.67 11.14
C LYS A 419 12.47 -42.11 10.84
N TYR A 420 11.43 -42.29 10.03
CA TYR A 420 10.94 -43.59 9.60
C TYR A 420 12.00 -44.35 8.79
N ASN A 421 12.62 -43.69 7.81
CA ASN A 421 13.70 -44.30 7.01
C ASN A 421 14.91 -44.73 7.87
N THR A 422 15.30 -43.90 8.83
CA THR A 422 16.39 -44.24 9.77
C THR A 422 16.03 -45.47 10.61
N MET A 423 14.78 -45.61 11.00
CA MET A 423 14.29 -46.77 11.77
C MET A 423 14.29 -48.05 10.94
N ILE A 424 13.89 -47.96 9.65
CA ILE A 424 13.97 -49.09 8.71
C ILE A 424 15.43 -49.54 8.55
N THR A 425 16.35 -48.63 8.25
CA THR A 425 17.77 -48.94 8.04
C THR A 425 18.37 -49.65 9.28
N ARG A 426 18.04 -49.13 10.46
CA ARG A 426 18.49 -49.74 11.73
C ARG A 426 17.94 -51.15 11.92
N ASN A 427 16.67 -51.39 11.60
CA ASN A 427 16.05 -52.71 11.69
C ASN A 427 16.66 -53.72 10.70
N GLU A 428 16.99 -53.26 9.49
CA GLU A 428 17.70 -54.08 8.49
C GLU A 428 19.11 -54.50 8.98
N GLU A 429 19.86 -53.58 9.60
CA GLU A 429 21.18 -53.88 10.17
C GLU A 429 21.06 -54.91 11.31
N ILE A 430 20.08 -54.76 12.22
CA ILE A 430 19.84 -55.71 13.31
C ILE A 430 19.50 -57.08 12.73
N THR A 431 18.60 -57.15 11.77
CA THR A 431 18.18 -58.40 11.13
C THR A 431 19.35 -59.08 10.41
N ARG A 432 20.22 -58.29 9.75
CA ARG A 432 21.43 -58.77 9.09
C ARG A 432 22.41 -59.41 10.10
N LYS A 433 22.60 -58.74 11.25
CA LYS A 433 23.48 -59.24 12.32
C LYS A 433 22.92 -60.54 12.92
N GLN A 434 21.64 -60.56 13.22
CA GLN A 434 20.98 -61.77 13.77
C GLN A 434 21.11 -62.98 12.81
N ARG A 435 20.92 -62.78 11.49
CA ARG A 435 21.09 -63.85 10.49
C ARG A 435 22.53 -64.35 10.42
N HIS A 436 23.51 -63.43 10.50
CA HIS A 436 24.93 -63.79 10.52
C HIS A 436 25.26 -64.64 11.76
N ASP A 437 24.82 -64.21 12.92
CA ASP A 437 25.11 -64.88 14.18
C ASP A 437 24.42 -66.25 14.24
N LEU A 438 23.17 -66.36 13.76
CA LEU A 438 22.47 -67.65 13.63
C LEU A 438 23.20 -68.62 12.70
N ARG A 439 23.68 -68.14 11.52
CA ARG A 439 24.44 -68.99 10.60
C ARG A 439 25.75 -69.48 11.24
N HIS A 440 26.46 -68.64 11.95
CA HIS A 440 27.69 -68.96 12.65
C HIS A 440 27.43 -70.02 13.73
N GLN A 441 26.38 -69.90 14.52
CA GLN A 441 25.99 -70.89 15.51
C GLN A 441 25.62 -72.22 14.89
N LEU A 442 24.90 -72.27 13.77
CA LEU A 442 24.55 -73.48 13.08
C LEU A 442 25.78 -74.17 12.48
N VAL A 443 26.79 -73.43 11.96
CA VAL A 443 28.04 -73.96 11.48
C VAL A 443 28.85 -74.62 12.61
N VAL A 444 28.92 -73.98 13.79
CA VAL A 444 29.58 -74.53 14.97
C VAL A 444 28.90 -75.84 15.44
N ILE A 445 27.57 -75.88 15.50
CA ILE A 445 26.81 -77.06 15.87
C ILE A 445 27.01 -78.18 14.84
N LYS A 446 27.03 -77.84 13.56
CA LYS A 446 27.35 -78.83 12.47
C LYS A 446 28.68 -79.45 12.66
N GLU A 447 29.76 -78.68 12.95
CA GLU A 447 31.10 -79.20 13.15
C GLU A 447 31.20 -80.13 14.38
N LEU A 448 30.47 -79.79 15.47
CA LEU A 448 30.37 -80.63 16.65
C LEU A 448 29.59 -81.93 16.42
N ALA A 449 28.64 -81.98 15.49
CA ALA A 449 27.81 -83.13 15.15
C ALA A 449 28.41 -84.03 14.10
N LYS A 450 29.46 -83.65 13.41
CA LYS A 450 30.04 -84.28 12.21
C LYS A 450 30.49 -85.75 12.44
N ASP A 451 31.10 -86.00 13.60
CA ASP A 451 31.63 -87.34 13.91
C ASP A 451 30.63 -88.22 14.69
N THR A 452 29.47 -87.68 15.11
CA THR A 452 28.54 -88.37 16.03
C THR A 452 27.18 -88.71 15.40
N ASN A 453 26.70 -87.95 14.40
CA ASN A 453 25.37 -88.17 13.78
C ASN A 453 25.33 -87.66 12.33
N PRO A 454 25.49 -88.47 11.29
CA PRO A 454 25.44 -88.07 9.89
C PRO A 454 24.12 -87.46 9.47
N THR A 455 23.00 -87.95 9.95
CA THR A 455 21.63 -87.42 9.62
C THR A 455 21.40 -86.02 10.17
N LEU A 456 21.93 -85.74 11.37
CA LEU A 456 21.85 -84.39 11.98
C LEU A 456 22.76 -83.41 11.20
N THR A 457 23.90 -83.86 10.71
CA THR A 457 24.83 -83.03 9.90
C THR A 457 24.18 -82.60 8.58
N GLU A 458 23.47 -83.54 7.91
CA GLU A 458 22.76 -83.28 6.67
C GLU A 458 21.56 -82.29 6.88
N TYR A 459 20.83 -82.48 7.99
CA TYR A 459 19.77 -81.57 8.38
C TYR A 459 20.26 -80.12 8.68
N LEU A 460 21.34 -79.99 9.43
CA LEU A 460 22.01 -78.72 9.69
C LEU A 460 22.53 -78.07 8.41
N ASP A 461 23.04 -78.83 7.44
CA ASP A 461 23.42 -78.29 6.13
C ASP A 461 22.21 -77.68 5.38
N SER A 462 21.08 -78.41 5.40
CA SER A 462 19.87 -77.91 4.77
C SER A 462 19.37 -76.63 5.43
N LEU A 463 19.48 -76.51 6.76
CA LEU A 463 19.12 -75.28 7.51
C LEU A 463 20.06 -74.14 7.19
N ILE A 464 21.38 -74.35 7.15
CA ILE A 464 22.37 -73.32 6.80
C ILE A 464 22.11 -72.76 5.37
N HIS A 465 21.80 -73.69 4.41
CA HIS A 465 21.46 -73.31 3.05
C HIS A 465 20.10 -72.56 2.91
N SER A 466 19.17 -72.84 3.81
CA SER A 466 17.88 -72.14 3.82
C SER A 466 17.95 -70.70 4.32
N ILE A 467 19.02 -70.31 5.03
CA ILE A 467 19.23 -68.94 5.47
C ILE A 467 19.70 -68.10 4.26
N PRO A 468 18.95 -67.07 3.82
CA PRO A 468 19.29 -66.28 2.66
C PRO A 468 20.72 -65.71 2.72
N HIS A 469 21.48 -65.84 1.61
CA HIS A 469 22.83 -65.31 1.51
C HIS A 469 22.82 -63.77 1.60
N ALA A 470 23.94 -63.17 2.03
CA ALA A 470 24.10 -61.73 1.99
C ALA A 470 23.94 -61.24 0.53
N PRO A 471 23.24 -60.08 0.30
CA PRO A 471 23.09 -59.58 -1.05
C PRO A 471 24.42 -59.39 -1.76
N LYS A 472 24.46 -59.73 -3.04
CA LYS A 472 25.67 -59.63 -3.90
C LYS A 472 26.11 -58.15 -3.91
N LYS A 473 27.41 -57.89 -3.66
CA LYS A 473 27.97 -56.54 -3.77
C LYS A 473 28.24 -56.21 -5.24
N TYR A 474 27.61 -55.19 -5.75
CA TYR A 474 27.71 -54.73 -7.14
C TYR A 474 28.67 -53.55 -7.31
N CYS A 475 28.72 -52.61 -6.35
CA CYS A 475 29.64 -51.47 -6.34
C CYS A 475 29.94 -50.98 -4.92
N GLU A 476 30.83 -49.98 -4.78
CA GLU A 476 31.21 -49.39 -3.48
C GLU A 476 30.14 -48.43 -2.95
N ASN A 477 29.43 -47.71 -3.82
CA ASN A 477 28.36 -46.81 -3.39
C ASN A 477 27.20 -47.60 -2.77
N LYS A 478 26.93 -47.36 -1.49
CA LYS A 478 25.90 -48.09 -0.72
C LYS A 478 24.50 -47.92 -1.27
N ALA A 479 24.14 -46.71 -1.70
CA ALA A 479 22.83 -46.38 -2.20
C ALA A 479 22.56 -47.08 -3.55
N VAL A 480 23.49 -46.96 -4.49
CA VAL A 480 23.43 -47.65 -5.78
C VAL A 480 23.45 -49.17 -5.59
N ASN A 481 24.36 -49.68 -4.73
CA ASN A 481 24.44 -51.13 -4.44
C ASN A 481 23.12 -51.69 -3.90
N SER A 482 22.43 -50.95 -3.03
CA SER A 482 21.13 -51.37 -2.46
C SER A 482 20.06 -51.49 -3.55
N ILE A 483 19.95 -50.49 -4.43
CA ILE A 483 18.99 -50.50 -5.54
C ILE A 483 19.28 -51.64 -6.53
N ILE A 484 20.54 -51.79 -6.93
CA ILE A 484 20.92 -52.85 -7.88
C ILE A 484 20.68 -54.24 -7.26
N SER A 485 20.95 -54.41 -5.97
CA SER A 485 20.67 -55.66 -5.27
C SER A 485 19.18 -55.99 -5.23
N HIS A 486 18.32 -54.97 -5.00
CA HIS A 486 16.87 -55.13 -5.01
C HIS A 486 16.35 -55.57 -6.38
N TYR A 487 16.68 -54.81 -7.42
CA TYR A 487 16.23 -55.15 -8.77
C TYR A 487 16.93 -56.41 -9.34
N GLY A 488 18.17 -56.70 -8.93
CA GLY A 488 18.86 -57.94 -9.26
C GLY A 488 18.15 -59.18 -8.75
N ALA A 489 17.56 -59.12 -7.55
CA ALA A 489 16.69 -60.18 -7.02
C ALA A 489 15.42 -60.35 -7.85
N ILE A 490 14.83 -59.26 -8.32
CA ILE A 490 13.63 -59.29 -9.18
C ILE A 490 14.00 -59.91 -10.54
N CYS A 491 15.10 -59.49 -11.16
CA CYS A 491 15.58 -60.07 -12.43
C CYS A 491 15.82 -61.58 -12.31
N ALA A 492 16.44 -62.02 -11.21
CA ALA A 492 16.66 -63.44 -10.97
C ALA A 492 15.39 -64.26 -10.84
N ASN A 493 14.38 -63.72 -10.17
CA ASN A 493 13.07 -64.37 -10.02
C ASN A 493 12.26 -64.40 -11.34
N GLU A 494 12.49 -63.46 -12.22
CA GLU A 494 11.78 -63.34 -13.49
C GLU A 494 12.59 -63.87 -14.69
N SER A 495 13.71 -64.59 -14.42
CA SER A 495 14.58 -65.16 -15.45
C SER A 495 15.15 -64.14 -16.44
N ILE A 496 15.34 -62.88 -16.04
CA ILE A 496 15.93 -61.81 -16.81
C ILE A 496 17.47 -61.84 -16.61
N ALA A 497 18.24 -61.97 -17.69
CA ALA A 497 19.71 -61.95 -17.60
C ALA A 497 20.22 -60.53 -17.27
N LEU A 498 20.70 -60.32 -16.02
CA LEU A 498 21.27 -59.05 -15.57
C LEU A 498 22.79 -59.10 -15.56
N GLU A 499 23.41 -58.35 -16.46
CA GLU A 499 24.87 -58.14 -16.53
C GLU A 499 25.20 -56.72 -16.02
N THR A 500 26.11 -56.63 -15.06
CA THR A 500 26.47 -55.34 -14.46
C THR A 500 27.99 -55.14 -14.38
N LYS A 501 28.45 -53.95 -14.74
CA LYS A 501 29.84 -53.47 -14.50
C LYS A 501 29.75 -52.08 -13.92
N LEU A 502 29.83 -51.96 -12.60
CA LEU A 502 29.57 -50.72 -11.87
C LEU A 502 30.83 -50.30 -11.09
N ASN A 503 31.45 -49.24 -11.54
CA ASN A 503 32.54 -48.54 -10.87
C ASN A 503 32.02 -47.21 -10.31
N VAL A 504 31.17 -47.28 -9.27
CA VAL A 504 30.58 -46.12 -8.59
C VAL A 504 31.13 -46.10 -7.17
N PRO A 505 31.99 -45.11 -6.82
CA PRO A 505 32.59 -45.00 -5.49
C PRO A 505 31.59 -44.56 -4.44
N GLU A 506 31.95 -44.76 -3.18
CA GLU A 506 31.19 -44.24 -2.06
C GLU A 506 31.13 -42.70 -2.11
N SER A 507 29.97 -42.11 -1.86
CA SER A 507 29.74 -40.67 -1.82
C SER A 507 29.50 -40.23 -0.38
N GLU A 508 30.02 -39.08 0.01
CA GLU A 508 29.71 -38.43 1.27
C GLU A 508 28.50 -37.49 1.13
N ASP A 509 28.03 -37.26 -0.10
CA ASP A 509 26.91 -36.37 -0.40
C ASP A 509 25.59 -37.15 -0.51
N SER A 510 24.75 -37.03 0.52
CA SER A 510 23.44 -37.68 0.56
C SER A 510 22.47 -37.18 -0.53
N VAL A 511 22.66 -35.97 -1.07
CA VAL A 511 21.84 -35.43 -2.15
C VAL A 511 22.19 -36.12 -3.46
N LEU A 512 23.48 -36.30 -3.73
CA LEU A 512 23.97 -37.05 -4.88
C LEU A 512 23.51 -38.51 -4.81
N ASP A 513 23.59 -39.18 -3.65
CA ASP A 513 23.12 -40.54 -3.46
C ASP A 513 21.65 -40.73 -3.77
N ASN A 514 20.78 -39.78 -3.36
CA ASN A 514 19.36 -39.81 -3.69
C ASN A 514 19.11 -39.67 -5.20
N ASP A 515 19.84 -38.79 -5.87
CA ASP A 515 19.73 -38.57 -7.31
C ASP A 515 20.26 -39.80 -8.09
N LEU A 516 21.33 -40.43 -7.62
CA LEU A 516 21.84 -41.71 -8.16
C LEU A 516 20.80 -42.83 -8.01
N CYS A 517 20.19 -42.96 -6.84
CA CYS A 517 19.08 -43.90 -6.60
C CYS A 517 17.93 -43.69 -7.58
N LEU A 518 17.56 -42.44 -7.84
CA LEU A 518 16.50 -42.12 -8.78
C LEU A 518 16.87 -42.49 -10.21
N VAL A 519 18.11 -42.21 -10.63
CA VAL A 519 18.61 -42.56 -11.97
C VAL A 519 18.65 -44.06 -12.18
N PHE A 520 19.39 -44.80 -11.31
CA PHE A 520 19.54 -46.26 -11.45
C PHE A 520 18.19 -46.98 -11.27
N GLY A 521 17.35 -46.52 -10.36
CA GLY A 521 16.04 -47.09 -10.13
C GLY A 521 15.13 -46.97 -11.36
N ASN A 522 14.99 -45.73 -11.91
CA ASN A 522 14.18 -45.52 -13.12
C ASN A 522 14.71 -46.25 -14.35
N LEU A 523 16.06 -46.32 -14.52
CA LEU A 523 16.63 -47.06 -15.64
C LEU A 523 16.26 -48.54 -15.56
N ILE A 524 16.52 -49.20 -14.42
CA ILE A 524 16.32 -50.67 -14.28
C ILE A 524 14.83 -50.98 -14.26
N GLU A 525 14.01 -50.20 -13.60
CA GLU A 525 12.56 -50.39 -13.59
C GLU A 525 11.98 -50.36 -15.00
N ASN A 526 12.35 -49.35 -15.80
CA ASN A 526 11.95 -49.25 -17.20
C ASN A 526 12.39 -50.45 -18.04
N ALA A 527 13.64 -50.95 -17.79
CA ALA A 527 14.17 -52.11 -18.47
C ALA A 527 13.42 -53.40 -18.11
N ILE A 528 13.14 -53.65 -16.82
CA ILE A 528 12.35 -54.79 -16.36
C ILE A 528 10.95 -54.75 -16.96
N GLU A 529 10.32 -53.59 -16.95
CA GLU A 529 9.00 -53.42 -17.55
C GLU A 529 9.00 -53.68 -19.08
N ALA A 530 10.06 -53.29 -19.76
CA ALA A 530 10.21 -53.60 -21.18
C ALA A 530 10.40 -55.14 -21.41
N CYS A 531 11.18 -55.79 -20.56
CA CYS A 531 11.36 -57.25 -20.58
C CYS A 531 10.04 -58.00 -20.33
N ARG A 532 9.25 -57.56 -19.34
CA ARG A 532 7.92 -58.16 -19.02
C ARG A 532 6.90 -58.13 -20.17
N ARG A 533 7.08 -57.23 -21.13
CA ARG A 533 6.20 -57.14 -22.31
C ARG A 533 6.61 -58.04 -23.47
N GLN A 534 7.75 -58.70 -23.34
CA GLN A 534 8.19 -59.63 -24.38
C GLN A 534 7.72 -61.04 -24.07
N ASP A 535 7.19 -61.73 -25.06
CA ASP A 535 6.79 -63.14 -24.99
C ASP A 535 7.94 -64.13 -25.26
N ASN A 536 9.21 -63.65 -25.29
CA ASN A 536 10.35 -64.49 -25.70
C ASN A 536 11.30 -64.81 -24.51
N ASP A 537 11.78 -66.07 -24.49
CA ASP A 537 12.88 -66.56 -23.64
C ASP A 537 14.23 -65.95 -24.08
N GLY A 538 14.64 -64.81 -23.54
CA GLY A 538 15.90 -64.18 -23.90
C GLY A 538 16.05 -62.74 -23.47
N CYS A 539 15.27 -62.34 -22.46
CA CYS A 539 15.32 -60.98 -21.91
C CYS A 539 16.66 -60.71 -21.23
N PHE A 540 17.26 -59.57 -21.56
CA PHE A 540 18.52 -59.15 -20.95
C PHE A 540 18.51 -57.67 -20.55
N ILE A 541 19.32 -57.34 -19.55
CA ILE A 541 19.65 -55.99 -19.12
C ILE A 541 21.16 -55.92 -18.90
N ARG A 542 21.84 -55.01 -19.60
CA ARG A 542 23.26 -54.74 -19.44
C ARG A 542 23.45 -53.34 -18.91
N LEU A 543 23.95 -53.21 -17.71
CA LEU A 543 24.14 -51.93 -17.05
C LEU A 543 25.62 -51.70 -16.76
N ASN A 544 26.16 -50.63 -17.32
CA ASN A 544 27.54 -50.22 -17.08
C ASN A 544 27.56 -48.80 -16.49
N ALA A 545 28.40 -48.57 -15.49
CA ALA A 545 28.68 -47.26 -14.96
C ALA A 545 30.18 -47.14 -14.67
N ASP A 546 30.81 -46.10 -15.19
CA ASP A 546 32.23 -45.84 -15.01
C ASP A 546 32.50 -44.35 -14.81
N ILE A 547 33.53 -44.00 -14.06
CA ILE A 547 33.94 -42.61 -13.83
C ILE A 547 35.19 -42.30 -14.65
N ARG A 548 35.10 -41.26 -15.49
CA ARG A 548 36.23 -40.73 -16.26
C ARG A 548 36.34 -39.23 -16.03
N TYR A 549 37.51 -38.75 -15.57
CA TYR A 549 37.78 -37.32 -15.36
C TYR A 549 36.67 -36.57 -14.56
N LYS A 550 36.22 -37.16 -13.46
CA LYS A 550 35.12 -36.62 -12.62
C LYS A 550 33.72 -36.64 -13.27
N THR A 551 33.55 -37.30 -14.39
CA THR A 551 32.28 -37.51 -15.05
C THR A 551 31.83 -38.95 -14.86
N LEU A 552 30.67 -39.16 -14.28
CA LEU A 552 30.01 -40.46 -14.26
C LEU A 552 29.30 -40.65 -15.59
N ILE A 553 29.62 -41.77 -16.24
CA ILE A 553 29.00 -42.20 -17.49
C ILE A 553 28.23 -43.47 -17.17
N ILE A 554 26.93 -43.48 -17.46
CA ILE A 554 26.06 -44.64 -17.26
C ILE A 554 25.50 -45.05 -18.62
N THR A 555 25.60 -46.31 -18.96
CA THR A 555 25.00 -46.88 -20.15
C THR A 555 24.19 -48.11 -19.76
N MET A 556 22.99 -48.22 -20.34
CA MET A 556 22.15 -49.38 -20.14
C MET A 556 21.52 -49.83 -21.46
N ASP A 557 21.68 -51.07 -21.80
CA ASP A 557 21.02 -51.72 -22.92
C ASP A 557 20.06 -52.78 -22.40
N ASN A 558 18.84 -52.77 -22.87
CA ASN A 558 17.86 -53.82 -22.55
C ASN A 558 17.08 -54.26 -23.78
N SER A 559 16.66 -55.53 -23.78
CA SER A 559 15.72 -56.04 -24.76
C SER A 559 14.33 -55.38 -24.58
N PHE A 560 13.63 -55.17 -25.70
CA PHE A 560 12.24 -54.64 -25.68
C PHE A 560 11.43 -55.14 -26.88
N ASP A 561 10.10 -55.03 -26.80
CA ASP A 561 9.16 -55.54 -27.78
C ASP A 561 9.06 -54.76 -29.13
N GLY A 562 9.90 -53.74 -29.30
CA GLY A 562 9.91 -52.86 -30.48
C GLY A 562 8.79 -51.80 -30.52
N HIS A 563 7.88 -51.82 -29.56
CA HIS A 563 6.77 -50.87 -29.53
C HIS A 563 7.08 -49.65 -28.66
N PHE A 564 7.10 -48.46 -29.26
CA PHE A 564 7.24 -47.20 -28.57
C PHE A 564 6.46 -46.09 -29.27
N LYS A 565 6.05 -45.09 -28.51
CA LYS A 565 5.35 -43.92 -29.05
C LYS A 565 6.21 -42.66 -28.82
N ILE A 566 6.40 -41.86 -29.85
CA ILE A 566 7.08 -40.57 -29.79
C ILE A 566 6.08 -39.47 -30.11
N ARG A 567 6.11 -38.41 -29.32
CA ARG A 567 5.39 -37.14 -29.58
C ARG A 567 6.34 -36.00 -29.29
N ASP A 568 6.47 -35.06 -30.22
CA ASP A 568 7.36 -33.89 -30.11
C ASP A 568 8.82 -34.26 -29.77
N GLY A 569 9.34 -35.38 -30.33
CA GLY A 569 10.69 -35.86 -30.11
C GLY A 569 10.94 -36.55 -28.74
N LYS A 570 9.87 -36.77 -27.94
CA LYS A 570 9.97 -37.41 -26.60
C LYS A 570 9.20 -38.72 -26.55
N TYR A 571 9.74 -39.68 -25.81
CA TYR A 571 9.10 -40.97 -25.59
C TYR A 571 7.89 -40.81 -24.64
N LEU A 572 6.75 -41.37 -25.05
CA LEU A 572 5.54 -41.41 -24.23
C LEU A 572 5.55 -42.61 -23.30
N SER A 573 4.91 -42.47 -22.14
CA SER A 573 4.70 -43.57 -21.20
C SER A 573 3.84 -44.66 -21.85
N SER A 574 4.22 -45.93 -21.69
CA SER A 574 3.39 -47.05 -22.09
C SER A 574 2.13 -47.25 -21.19
N LYS A 575 2.15 -46.67 -19.98
CA LYS A 575 1.06 -46.79 -18.99
C LYS A 575 0.03 -45.66 -19.02
N ARG A 576 0.40 -44.50 -19.57
CA ARG A 576 -0.46 -43.28 -19.61
C ARG A 576 -0.28 -42.58 -20.95
N ASN A 577 -1.29 -41.93 -21.45
CA ASN A 577 -1.18 -41.11 -22.68
C ASN A 577 -0.41 -39.78 -22.43
N ASP A 578 0.56 -39.80 -21.51
CA ASP A 578 1.34 -38.65 -21.09
C ASP A 578 2.83 -38.94 -21.18
N PHE A 579 3.69 -37.92 -21.10
CA PHE A 579 5.15 -38.10 -21.17
C PHE A 579 5.65 -39.01 -20.05
N GLY A 580 6.59 -39.87 -20.35
CA GLY A 580 7.20 -40.83 -19.38
C GLY A 580 7.93 -40.07 -18.26
N ILE A 581 7.38 -40.10 -17.04
CA ILE A 581 7.97 -39.41 -15.87
C ILE A 581 9.38 -39.94 -15.57
N GLY A 582 9.65 -41.26 -15.78
CA GLY A 582 10.95 -41.85 -15.48
C GLY A 582 12.10 -41.28 -16.32
N LEU A 583 11.92 -41.19 -17.65
CA LEU A 583 12.98 -40.66 -18.53
C LEU A 583 13.18 -39.16 -18.35
N SER A 584 12.13 -38.42 -18.12
CA SER A 584 12.24 -36.98 -17.81
C SER A 584 12.92 -36.68 -16.46
N SER A 585 12.74 -37.56 -15.48
CA SER A 585 13.44 -37.47 -14.19
C SER A 585 14.92 -37.73 -14.35
N ILE A 586 15.31 -38.75 -15.14
CA ILE A 586 16.71 -39.03 -15.45
C ILE A 586 17.37 -37.83 -16.16
N GLN A 587 16.70 -37.25 -17.16
CA GLN A 587 17.15 -36.06 -17.88
C GLN A 587 17.33 -34.85 -16.93
N SER A 588 16.38 -34.63 -16.05
CA SER A 588 16.45 -33.54 -15.07
C SER A 588 17.66 -33.69 -14.13
N VAL A 589 17.94 -34.90 -13.68
CA VAL A 589 19.14 -35.16 -12.84
C VAL A 589 20.43 -34.95 -13.65
N ALA A 590 20.52 -35.47 -14.86
CA ALA A 590 21.68 -35.24 -15.69
C ALA A 590 21.95 -33.74 -15.91
N GLN A 591 20.93 -32.96 -16.26
CA GLN A 591 21.03 -31.50 -16.44
C GLN A 591 21.41 -30.78 -15.14
N LYS A 592 20.86 -31.19 -13.99
CA LYS A 592 21.21 -30.63 -12.67
C LYS A 592 22.73 -30.66 -12.40
N TYR A 593 23.38 -31.67 -12.86
CA TYR A 593 24.83 -31.87 -12.69
C TYR A 593 25.64 -31.56 -13.97
N GLY A 594 25.11 -30.77 -14.88
CA GLY A 594 25.80 -30.29 -16.08
C GLY A 594 26.06 -31.35 -17.13
N GLY A 595 25.26 -32.41 -17.17
CA GLY A 595 25.33 -33.50 -18.14
C GLY A 595 24.15 -33.54 -19.10
N ASP A 596 24.05 -34.63 -19.86
CA ASP A 596 22.99 -34.86 -20.83
C ASP A 596 22.64 -36.36 -20.94
N THR A 597 21.54 -36.65 -21.64
CA THR A 597 20.99 -38.01 -21.82
C THR A 597 20.65 -38.27 -23.29
N GLU A 598 20.90 -39.49 -23.73
CA GLU A 598 20.49 -39.98 -25.04
C GLU A 598 19.77 -41.32 -24.91
N PHE A 599 18.63 -41.45 -25.56
CA PHE A 599 17.83 -42.69 -25.59
C PHE A 599 17.60 -43.11 -27.04
N VAL A 600 17.97 -44.34 -27.38
CA VAL A 600 17.88 -44.86 -28.75
C VAL A 600 17.23 -46.23 -28.74
N ALA A 601 16.18 -46.40 -29.56
CA ALA A 601 15.51 -47.69 -29.77
C ALA A 601 15.89 -48.24 -31.16
N LYS A 602 16.64 -49.36 -31.21
CA LYS A 602 17.11 -49.95 -32.47
C LYS A 602 17.25 -51.48 -32.35
N ASN A 603 16.76 -52.20 -33.38
CA ASN A 603 16.91 -53.65 -33.51
C ASN A 603 16.49 -54.46 -32.27
N GLY A 604 15.37 -54.12 -31.63
CA GLY A 604 14.90 -54.83 -30.43
C GLY A 604 15.68 -54.55 -29.15
N VAL A 605 16.60 -53.58 -29.18
CA VAL A 605 17.37 -53.10 -28.02
C VAL A 605 17.06 -51.65 -27.75
N PHE A 606 16.72 -51.34 -26.51
CA PHE A 606 16.60 -49.95 -26.02
C PHE A 606 17.91 -49.58 -25.33
N GLN A 607 18.57 -48.55 -25.84
CA GLN A 607 19.86 -48.07 -25.36
C GLN A 607 19.63 -46.75 -24.65
N SER A 608 20.08 -46.65 -23.39
CA SER A 608 20.09 -45.44 -22.59
C SER A 608 21.53 -45.07 -22.28
N SER A 609 21.96 -43.88 -22.61
CA SER A 609 23.22 -43.32 -22.25
C SER A 609 23.08 -41.98 -21.59
N LEU A 610 23.79 -41.74 -20.51
CA LEU A 610 23.80 -40.47 -19.81
C LEU A 610 25.16 -40.22 -19.16
N TYR A 611 25.46 -38.96 -19.01
CA TYR A 611 26.66 -38.56 -18.29
C TYR A 611 26.37 -37.29 -17.47
N PHE A 612 27.06 -37.14 -16.36
CA PHE A 612 27.04 -35.93 -15.54
C PHE A 612 28.28 -35.86 -14.63
N GLN A 613 28.59 -34.62 -14.17
CA GLN A 613 29.76 -34.38 -13.32
C GLN A 613 29.47 -34.77 -11.87
N ILE A 614 30.38 -35.50 -11.27
CA ILE A 614 30.39 -35.82 -9.85
C ILE A 614 31.49 -34.98 -9.20
N TYR A 615 31.10 -34.00 -8.35
CA TYR A 615 32.07 -33.28 -7.55
C TYR A 615 32.48 -34.12 -6.34
N THR A 616 33.57 -34.85 -6.47
CA THR A 616 34.26 -35.37 -5.29
C THR A 616 34.99 -34.17 -4.66
N HIS A 617 34.59 -33.72 -3.49
CA HIS A 617 35.42 -32.82 -2.69
C HIS A 617 36.74 -33.54 -2.40
N SER A 618 37.80 -33.17 -3.12
CA SER A 618 39.15 -33.55 -2.76
C SER A 618 39.45 -32.91 -1.41
N ILE A 619 39.59 -33.74 -0.40
CA ILE A 619 40.20 -33.35 0.86
C ILE A 619 41.58 -32.78 0.52
N LYS A 620 41.80 -31.50 0.81
CA LYS A 620 43.13 -30.92 1.02
C LYS A 620 43.45 -30.95 2.49
#